data_4208c6952d40630771af3e05d97e9b58
#
_entry.id   4208c6952d40630771af3e05d97e9b58
#
_cell.length_a   1.000
_cell.length_b   1.000
_cell.length_c   1.000
_cell.angle_alpha   90.00
_cell.angle_beta   90.00
_cell.angle_gamma   90.00
#
_symmetry.space_group_name_H-M   'P 1'
#
loop_
_entity.id
_entity.type
_entity.pdbx_description
1 polymer ?
#
loop_
_entity_poly.entity_id
_entity_poly.type
_entity_poly.pdbx_seq_one_letter_code
_entity_poly.pdbx_strand_id
1 'polypeptide(L)'
;MVDTNYIGSVVKILEKPVQKVINDKIVRTDFRVQLVSIRNFQLAHLIFWGNLGRDILNTYQINDYIMVEGYLSLPNKTNNKLAKRSLKKAQITVLKVYNI
;
A
#
# COMPACT_ATOMS: atom_id res chain seq x y z
N MET A 1 -13.03 -12.54 -15.57
CA MET A 1 -12.00 -12.22 -15.74
C MET A 1 -11.32 -11.59 -14.74
N VAL A 2 -10.40 -11.73 -14.55
CA VAL A 2 -9.73 -11.22 -13.67
C VAL A 2 -8.79 -10.33 -13.93
N ASP A 3 -8.73 -9.38 -13.52
CA ASP A 3 -7.77 -8.53 -13.77
C ASP A 3 -6.90 -8.47 -12.76
N THR A 4 -5.88 -8.94 -12.84
CA THR A 4 -4.99 -8.86 -11.88
C THR A 4 -4.12 -7.80 -12.12
N ASN A 5 -4.07 -6.83 -11.46
CA ASN A 5 -3.15 -5.79 -11.65
C ASN A 5 -1.98 -6.01 -10.71
N TYR A 6 -1.19 -6.94 -11.05
CA TYR A 6 -0.03 -7.24 -10.24
C TYR A 6 1.06 -6.24 -10.60
N ILE A 7 1.64 -5.57 -9.65
CA ILE A 7 2.64 -4.58 -9.93
C ILE A 7 3.82 -4.67 -9.00
N GLY A 8 4.92 -4.13 -9.43
CA GLY A 8 6.08 -3.94 -8.58
C GLY A 8 6.38 -2.48 -8.60
N SER A 9 6.71 -1.91 -7.49
CA SER A 9 6.97 -0.49 -7.42
C SER A 9 7.89 -0.11 -6.29
N VAL A 10 8.67 0.93 -6.50
CA VAL A 10 9.47 1.50 -5.45
C VAL A 10 8.59 2.54 -4.79
N VAL A 11 8.53 2.53 -3.49
CA VAL A 11 7.68 3.44 -2.74
C VAL A 11 8.46 4.07 -1.61
N LYS A 12 8.05 5.25 -1.20
CA LYS A 12 8.65 5.92 -0.08
C LYS A 12 7.65 5.90 1.05
N ILE A 13 8.06 5.49 2.22
CA ILE A 13 7.18 5.36 3.37
C ILE A 13 6.89 6.73 3.94
N LEU A 14 5.64 7.11 4.00
CA LEU A 14 5.26 8.42 4.44
C LEU A 14 4.81 8.50 5.90
N GLU A 15 4.41 7.41 6.46
CA GLU A 15 3.95 7.44 7.83
C GLU A 15 4.25 6.13 8.51
N LYS A 16 4.13 6.06 9.80
CA LYS A 16 4.43 4.87 10.49
C LYS A 16 3.38 3.85 10.23
N PRO A 17 3.73 2.61 10.04
CA PRO A 17 2.75 1.57 9.83
C PRO A 17 1.84 1.40 11.03
N VAL A 18 0.60 1.11 10.79
CA VAL A 18 -0.35 0.91 11.84
C VAL A 18 -0.86 -0.50 11.74
N GLN A 19 -0.82 -1.23 12.85
CA GLN A 19 -1.26 -2.58 12.87
C GLN A 19 -2.62 -2.69 13.48
N LYS A 20 -3.50 -3.44 12.89
CA LYS A 20 -4.81 -3.62 13.41
C LYS A 20 -5.15 -5.08 13.45
N VAL A 21 -5.80 -5.53 14.48
CA VAL A 21 -6.20 -6.91 14.59
C VAL A 21 -7.61 -6.99 14.08
N ILE A 22 -7.81 -7.67 13.00
CA ILE A 22 -9.09 -7.75 12.38
C ILE A 22 -9.97 -8.77 13.07
N ASN A 23 -9.45 -9.91 13.41
CA ASN A 23 -10.25 -10.85 14.04
C ASN A 23 -9.30 -11.39 14.98
N ASP A 24 -9.43 -12.15 15.82
CA ASP A 24 -8.50 -12.65 16.76
C ASP A 24 -7.24 -13.17 16.18
N LYS A 25 -7.20 -13.49 14.94
CA LYS A 25 -6.04 -14.07 14.40
C LYS A 25 -5.45 -13.35 13.27
N ILE A 26 -6.16 -12.47 12.67
CA ILE A 26 -5.65 -11.83 11.47
C ILE A 26 -5.20 -10.43 11.77
N VAL A 27 -3.98 -10.12 11.39
CA VAL A 27 -3.42 -8.81 11.63
C VAL A 27 -3.21 -8.13 10.31
N ARG A 28 -3.64 -6.88 10.21
CA ARG A 28 -3.45 -6.12 9.00
C ARG A 28 -2.57 -4.93 9.37
N THR A 29 -1.55 -4.65 8.56
CA THR A 29 -0.68 -3.51 8.77
C THR A 29 -0.83 -2.65 7.56
N ASP A 30 -1.07 -1.37 7.72
CA ASP A 30 -1.21 -0.52 6.56
C ASP A 30 -0.66 0.86 6.82
N PHE A 31 -0.28 1.55 5.78
CA PHE A 31 0.23 2.89 5.87
C PHE A 31 0.31 3.51 4.50
N ARG A 32 0.42 4.80 4.43
CA ARG A 32 0.47 5.48 3.15
C ARG A 32 1.88 5.60 2.66
N VAL A 33 2.05 5.53 1.37
CA VAL A 33 3.36 5.67 0.75
C VAL A 33 3.24 6.57 -0.45
N GLN A 34 4.38 7.01 -0.97
CA GLN A 34 4.42 7.78 -2.16
C GLN A 34 5.00 6.92 -3.24
N LEU A 35 4.31 6.77 -4.34
CA LEU A 35 4.83 5.97 -5.43
C LEU A 35 5.82 6.84 -6.17
N VAL A 36 6.94 6.28 -6.52
CA VAL A 36 7.97 7.03 -7.18
C VAL A 36 7.74 6.87 -8.66
N SER A 37 7.49 7.95 -9.38
CA SER A 37 7.25 7.84 -10.75
C SER A 37 7.98 8.93 -11.44
N ILE A 38 8.21 8.82 -12.68
CA ILE A 38 8.94 9.78 -13.43
C ILE A 38 8.26 11.08 -13.51
N ARG A 39 7.01 11.14 -13.73
CA ARG A 39 6.37 12.37 -13.87
C ARG A 39 5.61 12.86 -12.71
N ASN A 40 4.95 12.05 -12.02
CA ASN A 40 4.18 12.48 -10.95
C ASN A 40 4.39 11.68 -9.73
N PHE A 41 4.13 12.20 -8.57
CA PHE A 41 4.22 11.45 -7.37
C PHE A 41 2.80 11.18 -6.97
N GLN A 42 2.46 9.96 -6.76
CA GLN A 42 1.14 9.62 -6.36
C GLN A 42 1.15 8.93 -5.04
N LEU A 43 0.08 9.04 -4.31
CA LEU A 43 -0.01 8.40 -3.01
C LEU A 43 -0.74 7.09 -3.14
N ALA A 44 -0.35 6.15 -2.34
CA ALA A 44 -1.01 4.85 -2.33
C ALA A 44 -1.04 4.35 -0.90
N HIS A 45 -1.89 3.39 -0.67
CA HIS A 45 -2.01 2.79 0.65
C HIS A 45 -1.50 1.36 0.53
N LEU A 46 -0.52 1.01 1.30
CA LEU A 46 -0.03 -0.36 1.28
C LEU A 46 -0.70 -1.14 2.36
N ILE A 47 -1.09 -2.36 2.06
CA ILE A 47 -1.73 -3.24 3.01
C ILE A 47 -0.95 -4.52 3.10
N PHE A 48 -0.58 -4.88 4.31
CA PHE A 48 0.14 -6.11 4.53
C PHE A 48 -0.66 -6.99 5.45
N TRP A 49 -0.75 -8.27 5.15
CA TRP A 49 -1.47 -9.19 5.99
C TRP A 49 -0.49 -10.11 6.72
N GLY A 50 -0.74 -10.34 7.97
CA GLY A 50 0.03 -11.32 8.75
C GLY A 50 1.44 -10.91 9.07
N ASN A 51 2.33 -11.85 9.00
CA ASN A 51 3.69 -11.63 9.44
C ASN A 51 4.49 -10.66 8.63
N LEU A 52 4.16 -10.51 7.39
CA LEU A 52 4.90 -9.61 6.54
C LEU A 52 4.75 -8.18 7.09
N GLY A 53 3.59 -7.85 7.61
CA GLY A 53 3.39 -6.54 8.17
C GLY A 53 4.21 -6.34 9.42
N ARG A 54 4.38 -7.40 10.20
CA ARG A 54 5.12 -7.27 11.40
C ARG A 54 6.58 -7.00 11.07
N ASP A 55 7.07 -7.62 10.02
CA ASP A 55 8.45 -7.41 9.66
C ASP A 55 8.66 -5.97 9.22
N ILE A 56 7.70 -5.40 8.53
CA ILE A 56 7.82 -4.05 8.07
C ILE A 56 7.90 -3.08 9.24
N LEU A 57 7.11 -3.33 10.27
CA LEU A 57 7.13 -2.45 11.39
C LEU A 57 8.49 -2.41 12.04
N ASN A 58 9.18 -3.50 12.07
CA ASN A 58 10.45 -3.57 12.76
C ASN A 58 11.64 -3.21 11.91
N THR A 59 11.48 -3.12 10.63
CA THR A 59 12.62 -2.94 9.76
C THR A 59 12.71 -1.56 9.16
N TYR A 60 11.60 -0.94 8.86
CA TYR A 60 11.63 0.28 8.09
C TYR A 60 11.07 1.49 8.83
N GLN A 61 11.49 2.66 8.40
CA GLN A 61 11.07 3.89 9.03
C GLN A 61 10.53 4.88 8.04
N ILE A 62 9.95 5.94 8.50
CA ILE A 62 9.43 6.98 7.65
C ILE A 62 10.56 7.51 6.79
N ASN A 63 10.26 7.74 5.55
CA ASN A 63 11.19 8.22 4.54
C ASN A 63 12.10 7.16 3.95
N ASP A 64 11.99 5.96 4.39
CA ASP A 64 12.75 4.87 3.76
C ASP A 64 12.10 4.54 2.42
N TYR A 65 12.88 4.02 1.50
CA TYR A 65 12.36 3.55 0.23
C TYR A 65 12.43 2.04 0.21
N ILE A 66 11.40 1.41 -0.30
CA ILE A 66 11.42 -0.05 -0.43
C ILE A 66 10.78 -0.39 -1.76
N MET A 67 10.97 -1.59 -2.21
CA MET A 67 10.31 -2.04 -3.39
C MET A 67 9.30 -3.07 -2.98
N VAL A 68 8.10 -2.99 -3.50
CA VAL A 68 7.06 -3.93 -3.13
C VAL A 68 6.44 -4.55 -4.37
N GLU A 69 5.93 -5.72 -4.22
CA GLU A 69 5.17 -6.36 -5.28
C GLU A 69 3.84 -6.79 -4.70
N GLY A 70 2.80 -6.64 -5.42
CA GLY A 70 1.49 -7.07 -4.95
C GLY A 70 0.39 -6.72 -5.92
N TYR A 71 -0.82 -6.75 -5.43
CA TYR A 71 -1.97 -6.50 -6.25
C TYR A 71 -2.50 -5.10 -6.05
N LEU A 72 -2.67 -4.39 -7.13
CA LEU A 72 -3.18 -3.05 -7.08
C LEU A 72 -4.68 -3.04 -7.19
N SER A 73 -5.33 -2.27 -6.37
CA SER A 73 -6.75 -2.10 -6.42
C SER A 73 -7.03 -0.64 -6.47
N LEU A 74 -7.90 -0.23 -7.34
CA LEU A 74 -8.29 1.16 -7.41
C LEU A 74 -9.68 1.30 -6.86
N PRO A 75 -10.00 2.42 -6.39
CA PRO A 75 -11.30 2.65 -5.82
C PRO A 75 -12.36 2.55 -6.88
N ASN A 76 -13.51 2.17 -6.53
CA ASN A 76 -14.53 2.04 -7.45
C ASN A 76 -14.91 3.31 -7.97
N LYS A 77 -15.27 3.35 -9.16
CA LYS A 77 -15.56 4.55 -9.74
C LYS A 77 -16.89 4.79 -9.56
N THR A 78 -17.44 4.98 -8.65
CA THR A 78 -18.75 5.19 -8.58
C THR A 78 -19.13 6.45 -8.88
N ASN A 79 -18.65 6.97 -9.38
CA ASN A 79 -18.99 8.21 -9.80
C ASN A 79 -19.57 9.16 -8.97
N ASN A 80 -19.53 9.41 -8.10
CA ASN A 80 -20.00 10.31 -7.35
C ASN A 80 -19.20 11.48 -7.38
N LYS A 81 -19.63 12.60 -7.48
CA LYS A 81 -18.84 13.75 -7.51
C LYS A 81 -18.04 13.83 -6.28
N LEU A 82 -18.50 13.42 -5.20
CA LEU A 82 -17.74 13.49 -4.03
C LEU A 82 -16.56 12.62 -4.10
N ALA A 83 -16.69 11.56 -4.73
CA ALA A 83 -15.62 10.64 -4.83
C ALA A 83 -14.50 11.27 -5.51
N LYS A 84 -14.71 12.21 -6.32
CA LYS A 84 -13.67 12.78 -6.99
C LYS A 84 -12.76 13.34 -6.08
N ARG A 85 -13.12 13.89 -5.09
CA ARG A 85 -12.18 14.43 -4.31
C ARG A 85 -11.55 13.46 -3.50
N SER A 86 -12.17 12.60 -3.04
CA SER A 86 -11.51 11.76 -2.22
C SER A 86 -10.65 10.84 -2.81
N LEU A 87 -10.58 10.65 -3.73
CA LEU A 87 -9.87 9.93 -4.35
C LEU A 87 -9.22 9.05 -4.44
N LYS A 88 -9.29 8.64 -4.70
CA LYS A 88 -8.65 7.88 -5.21
C LYS A 88 -7.50 7.36 -4.68
N LYS A 89 -7.29 6.83 -3.73
CA LYS A 89 -6.13 6.35 -3.38
C LYS A 89 -6.01 4.99 -3.84
N ALA A 90 -5.06 4.65 -4.54
CA ALA A 90 -4.76 3.29 -4.96
C ALA A 90 -4.38 2.49 -3.73
N GLN A 91 -4.70 1.24 -3.70
CA GLN A 91 -4.30 0.37 -2.60
C GLN A 91 -3.49 -0.76 -3.19
N ILE A 92 -2.43 -1.14 -2.53
CA ILE A 92 -1.62 -2.26 -2.98
C ILE A 92 -1.58 -3.29 -1.86
N THR A 93 -2.06 -4.49 -2.13
CA THR A 93 -1.98 -5.56 -1.17
C THR A 93 -0.64 -6.22 -1.41
N VAL A 94 0.28 -6.04 -0.49
CA VAL A 94 1.65 -6.42 -0.71
C VAL A 94 1.91 -7.89 -0.48
N LEU A 95 2.60 -8.52 -1.39
CA LEU A 95 2.95 -9.90 -1.25
C LEU A 95 4.44 -10.07 -1.00
N LYS A 96 5.26 -9.19 -1.51
CA LYS A 96 6.69 -9.27 -1.32
C LYS A 96 7.32 -7.92 -1.15
N VAL A 97 8.34 -7.83 -0.34
CA VAL A 97 9.06 -6.61 -0.09
C VAL A 97 10.54 -6.86 -0.34
N TYR A 98 11.20 -5.95 -1.00
CA TYR A 98 12.61 -6.09 -1.26
C TYR A 98 13.34 -4.86 -0.75
N ASN A 99 14.49 -5.06 -0.23
CA ASN A 99 15.30 -3.93 0.21
C ASN A 99 15.93 -3.33 -1.00
N ILE A 100 16.11 -2.07 -1.02
CA ILE A 100 16.74 -1.44 -2.15
C ILE A 100 18.18 -1.13 -1.88
#